data_f8a1a9e66c4b866c1b51a0b47e1e6de0
#
_entry.id   f8a1a9e66c4b866c1b51a0b47e1e6de0
#
_cell.length_a   1.000
_cell.length_b   1.000
_cell.length_c   1.000
_cell.angle_alpha   90.00
_cell.angle_beta   90.00
_cell.angle_gamma   90.00
#
_symmetry.space_group_name_H-M   'P 1'
#
loop_
_entity.id
_entity.type
_entity.pdbx_description
1 polymer ?
#
loop_
_entity_poly.entity_id
_entity_poly.type
_entity_poly.pdbx_seq_one_letter_code
_entity_poly.pdbx_strand_id
1 'polypeptide(L)'
;MPVNLTLRSLWGLGISIVLTAAVTPYPLMALFDGSEDSHRIHDTVGALQYLPLWALPVLLFALHSDREGAWRVALASATVIAGVGVWAGDLLPSSSWMPLATLLVLWPRDVRWTVERRSVPGLAAAAVAGWVAVAVAPGLVRLQQMDMPDPHSARFHFSGTGAAYIALAATALVVALWRVGATLHLTVAASLVLAGVANLGWPLEESSVQASTAWTLVGAGALVAADCVWQQAQVRRRASQVATAATTATSSTTTIATTAP
;
A
#
# COMPACT_ATOMS: atom_id res chain seq x y z
N MET A 1 -24.28 -11.39 5.32
CA MET A 1 -25.00 -10.09 5.46
C MET A 1 -25.06 -9.44 4.10
N PRO A 2 -26.20 -8.91 3.64
CA PRO A 2 -26.26 -8.17 2.38
C PRO A 2 -25.45 -6.88 2.52
N VAL A 3 -24.58 -6.63 1.56
CA VAL A 3 -23.78 -5.39 1.50
C VAL A 3 -24.71 -4.29 0.99
N ASN A 4 -25.11 -3.38 1.87
CA ASN A 4 -25.86 -2.18 1.46
C ASN A 4 -24.90 -1.23 0.76
N LEU A 5 -24.82 -1.32 -0.57
CA LEU A 5 -24.00 -0.45 -1.41
C LEU A 5 -24.62 0.96 -1.46
N THR A 6 -23.94 1.90 -0.86
CA THR A 6 -24.28 3.32 -0.99
C THR A 6 -23.79 3.87 -2.34
N LEU A 7 -24.29 5.02 -2.78
CA LEU A 7 -23.81 5.68 -4.00
C LEU A 7 -22.28 5.92 -3.94
N ARG A 8 -21.75 6.23 -2.76
CA ARG A 8 -20.29 6.37 -2.53
C ARG A 8 -19.56 5.04 -2.72
N SER A 9 -20.12 3.93 -2.22
CA SER A 9 -19.54 2.60 -2.42
C SER A 9 -19.52 2.21 -3.90
N LEU A 10 -20.58 2.51 -4.63
CA LEU A 10 -20.65 2.27 -6.08
C LEU A 10 -19.64 3.13 -6.85
N TRP A 11 -19.46 4.38 -6.46
CA TRP A 11 -18.43 5.26 -7.02
C TRP A 11 -17.02 4.71 -6.78
N GLY A 12 -16.68 4.37 -5.54
CA GLY A 12 -15.38 3.79 -5.20
C GLY A 12 -15.11 2.48 -5.95
N LEU A 13 -16.12 1.61 -6.06
CA LEU A 13 -16.04 0.36 -6.82
C LEU A 13 -15.80 0.63 -8.32
N GLY A 14 -16.58 1.52 -8.91
CA GLY A 14 -16.46 1.88 -10.33
C GLY A 14 -15.07 2.42 -10.67
N ILE A 15 -14.55 3.35 -9.87
CA ILE A 15 -13.21 3.91 -10.08
C ILE A 15 -12.12 2.85 -9.88
N SER A 16 -12.23 1.99 -8.86
CA SER A 16 -11.26 0.90 -8.65
C SER A 16 -11.21 -0.04 -9.84
N ILE A 17 -12.37 -0.41 -10.41
CA ILE A 17 -12.45 -1.25 -11.60
C ILE A 17 -11.80 -0.55 -12.81
N VAL A 18 -12.15 0.70 -13.07
CA VAL A 18 -11.63 1.47 -14.22
C VAL A 18 -10.12 1.59 -14.13
N LEU A 19 -9.58 1.96 -12.96
CA LEU A 19 -8.14 2.09 -12.80
C LEU A 19 -7.41 0.75 -12.85
N THR A 20 -7.98 -0.31 -12.27
CA THR A 20 -7.42 -1.64 -12.41
C THR A 20 -7.34 -2.03 -13.88
N ALA A 21 -8.41 -1.83 -14.65
CA ALA A 21 -8.41 -2.13 -16.08
C ALA A 21 -7.43 -1.27 -16.87
N ALA A 22 -7.26 0.00 -16.50
CA ALA A 22 -6.35 0.92 -17.18
C ALA A 22 -4.86 0.63 -16.88
N VAL A 23 -4.53 0.20 -15.65
CA VAL A 23 -3.14 0.05 -15.20
C VAL A 23 -2.63 -1.40 -15.35
N THR A 24 -3.49 -2.41 -15.24
CA THR A 24 -3.09 -3.83 -15.33
C THR A 24 -2.34 -4.21 -16.62
N PRO A 25 -2.65 -3.66 -17.80
CA PRO A 25 -1.88 -3.97 -19.01
C PRO A 25 -0.39 -3.68 -18.90
N TYR A 26 0.01 -2.61 -18.20
CA TYR A 26 1.42 -2.20 -18.13
C TYR A 26 2.34 -3.25 -17.50
N PRO A 27 2.11 -3.75 -16.26
CA PRO A 27 2.96 -4.80 -15.71
C PRO A 27 2.86 -6.12 -16.48
N LEU A 28 1.74 -6.42 -17.14
CA LEU A 28 1.64 -7.59 -18.01
C LEU A 28 2.50 -7.41 -19.26
N MET A 29 2.48 -6.25 -19.89
CA MET A 29 3.36 -5.95 -21.03
C MET A 29 4.83 -6.04 -20.61
N ALA A 30 5.20 -5.51 -19.45
CA ALA A 30 6.55 -5.59 -18.92
C ALA A 30 7.08 -7.04 -18.80
N LEU A 31 6.21 -8.01 -18.51
CA LEU A 31 6.59 -9.43 -18.41
C LEU A 31 6.82 -10.09 -19.77
N PHE A 32 6.13 -9.63 -20.81
CA PHE A 32 6.11 -10.29 -22.13
C PHE A 32 6.83 -9.48 -23.21
N ASP A 33 7.09 -8.20 -22.99
CA ASP A 33 7.79 -7.34 -23.93
C ASP A 33 9.29 -7.65 -23.90
N GLY A 34 9.79 -8.14 -25.02
CA GLY A 34 11.21 -8.42 -25.22
C GLY A 34 11.97 -7.27 -25.90
N SER A 35 11.37 -6.08 -26.06
CA SER A 35 12.00 -4.94 -26.70
C SER A 35 13.18 -4.42 -25.85
N GLU A 36 14.23 -3.91 -26.52
CA GLU A 36 15.39 -3.31 -25.87
C GLU A 36 15.02 -2.00 -25.14
N ASP A 37 13.95 -1.32 -25.58
CA ASP A 37 13.39 -0.12 -24.97
C ASP A 37 12.45 -0.45 -23.82
N SER A 38 12.80 -1.40 -23.00
CA SER A 38 11.91 -1.94 -22.01
C SER A 38 11.70 -0.97 -20.82
N HIS A 39 10.43 -0.66 -20.58
CA HIS A 39 9.97 0.14 -19.45
C HIS A 39 9.58 -0.72 -18.25
N ARG A 40 10.14 -1.91 -18.13
CA ARG A 40 9.68 -2.95 -17.19
C ARG A 40 9.65 -2.50 -15.74
N ILE A 41 10.65 -1.74 -15.31
CA ILE A 41 10.68 -1.20 -13.95
C ILE A 41 9.61 -0.13 -13.77
N HIS A 42 9.48 0.82 -14.70
CA HIS A 42 8.44 1.83 -14.64
C HIS A 42 7.06 1.21 -14.60
N ASP A 43 6.80 0.28 -15.50
CA ASP A 43 5.51 -0.37 -15.63
C ASP A 43 5.18 -1.25 -14.43
N THR A 44 6.17 -1.96 -13.88
CA THR A 44 5.97 -2.82 -12.72
C THR A 44 5.92 -2.01 -11.43
N VAL A 45 6.94 -1.21 -11.14
CA VAL A 45 7.03 -0.44 -9.88
C VAL A 45 6.00 0.68 -9.87
N GLY A 46 5.82 1.40 -10.98
CA GLY A 46 4.78 2.42 -11.11
C GLY A 46 3.37 1.88 -10.92
N ALA A 47 3.09 0.66 -11.40
CA ALA A 47 1.80 0.02 -11.18
C ALA A 47 1.52 -0.30 -9.70
N LEU A 48 2.55 -0.52 -8.88
CA LEU A 48 2.36 -0.85 -7.46
C LEU A 48 1.66 0.27 -6.67
N GLN A 49 1.88 1.53 -7.02
CA GLN A 49 1.20 2.64 -6.34
C GLN A 49 -0.30 2.70 -6.70
N TYR A 50 -0.68 2.31 -7.92
CA TYR A 50 -2.07 2.38 -8.37
C TYR A 50 -2.88 1.13 -8.02
N LEU A 51 -2.35 -0.06 -8.31
CA LEU A 51 -3.11 -1.31 -8.14
C LEU A 51 -3.18 -1.72 -6.66
N PRO A 52 -2.09 -2.16 -6.01
CA PRO A 52 -2.16 -2.66 -4.66
C PRO A 52 -2.25 -1.55 -3.59
N LEU A 53 -1.67 -0.37 -3.81
CA LEU A 53 -1.59 0.66 -2.77
C LEU A 53 -2.70 1.72 -2.87
N TRP A 54 -3.47 1.74 -3.96
CA TRP A 54 -4.60 2.67 -4.09
C TRP A 54 -5.90 1.96 -4.53
N ALA A 55 -5.96 1.26 -5.66
CA ALA A 55 -7.20 0.67 -6.18
C ALA A 55 -7.75 -0.42 -5.26
N LEU A 56 -6.92 -1.35 -4.78
CA LEU A 56 -7.32 -2.38 -3.84
C LEU A 56 -7.81 -1.80 -2.49
N PRO A 57 -7.10 -0.86 -1.84
CA PRO A 57 -7.62 -0.20 -0.66
C PRO A 57 -8.96 0.52 -0.90
N VAL A 58 -9.14 1.22 -2.02
CA VAL A 58 -10.44 1.86 -2.34
C VAL A 58 -11.53 0.82 -2.54
N LEU A 59 -11.24 -0.30 -3.16
CA LEU A 59 -12.17 -1.43 -3.29
C LEU A 59 -12.56 -1.99 -1.92
N LEU A 60 -11.61 -2.28 -1.04
CA LEU A 60 -11.86 -2.78 0.30
C LEU A 60 -12.66 -1.78 1.14
N PHE A 61 -12.37 -0.49 1.01
CA PHE A 61 -13.15 0.58 1.60
C PHE A 61 -14.61 0.56 1.11
N ALA A 62 -14.82 0.45 -0.19
CA ALA A 62 -16.15 0.39 -0.81
C ALA A 62 -16.94 -0.84 -0.37
N LEU A 63 -16.28 -1.98 -0.18
CA LEU A 63 -16.85 -3.23 0.31
C LEU A 63 -16.99 -3.29 1.84
N HIS A 64 -16.69 -2.20 2.55
CA HIS A 64 -16.70 -2.11 4.02
C HIS A 64 -15.77 -3.12 4.73
N SER A 65 -14.78 -3.61 4.03
CA SER A 65 -13.75 -4.48 4.60
C SER A 65 -12.57 -3.64 5.06
N ASP A 66 -12.25 -3.68 6.35
CA ASP A 66 -11.14 -2.91 6.96
C ASP A 66 -11.14 -1.42 6.57
N ARG A 67 -12.29 -0.78 6.74
CA ARG A 67 -12.59 0.53 6.18
C ARG A 67 -11.58 1.62 6.58
N GLU A 68 -11.18 1.67 7.86
CA GLU A 68 -10.23 2.67 8.34
C GLU A 68 -8.81 2.41 7.81
N GLY A 69 -8.35 1.17 7.86
CA GLY A 69 -7.04 0.77 7.35
C GLY A 69 -6.92 1.00 5.84
N ALA A 70 -7.95 0.60 5.10
CA ALA A 70 -8.03 0.80 3.66
C ALA A 70 -7.97 2.29 3.28
N TRP A 71 -8.72 3.13 3.99
CA TRP A 71 -8.70 4.57 3.77
C TRP A 71 -7.31 5.18 4.00
N ARG A 72 -6.65 4.82 5.10
CA ARG A 72 -5.31 5.35 5.44
C ARG A 72 -4.27 4.97 4.41
N VAL A 73 -4.26 3.70 3.96
CA VAL A 73 -3.35 3.23 2.91
C VAL A 73 -3.60 3.95 1.58
N ALA A 74 -4.86 4.03 1.16
CA ALA A 74 -5.24 4.74 -0.06
C ALA A 74 -4.85 6.22 0.00
N LEU A 75 -5.11 6.90 1.13
CA LEU A 75 -4.79 8.31 1.30
C LEU A 75 -3.28 8.54 1.26
N ALA A 76 -2.49 7.72 1.93
CA ALA A 76 -1.04 7.83 1.90
C ALA A 76 -0.51 7.72 0.45
N SER A 77 -0.96 6.72 -0.30
CA SER A 77 -0.58 6.54 -1.70
C SER A 77 -1.02 7.72 -2.57
N ALA A 78 -2.29 8.12 -2.50
CA ALA A 78 -2.83 9.22 -3.31
C ALA A 78 -2.16 10.56 -3.02
N THR A 79 -1.85 10.84 -1.75
CA THR A 79 -1.15 12.08 -1.37
C THR A 79 0.26 12.11 -1.94
N VAL A 80 0.95 10.97 -1.93
CA VAL A 80 2.29 10.85 -2.52
C VAL A 80 2.24 11.05 -4.02
N ILE A 81 1.30 10.39 -4.72
CA ILE A 81 1.12 10.54 -6.17
C ILE A 81 0.91 12.00 -6.53
N ALA A 82 -0.01 12.69 -5.87
CA ALA A 82 -0.30 14.09 -6.10
C ALA A 82 0.91 14.99 -5.77
N GLY A 83 1.58 14.76 -4.64
CA GLY A 83 2.73 15.54 -4.21
C GLY A 83 3.93 15.42 -5.15
N VAL A 84 4.24 14.21 -5.61
CA VAL A 84 5.32 13.99 -6.58
C VAL A 84 4.96 14.53 -7.95
N GLY A 85 3.68 14.43 -8.37
CA GLY A 85 3.21 15.05 -9.59
C GLY A 85 3.48 16.57 -9.58
N VAL A 86 3.12 17.26 -8.50
CA VAL A 86 3.43 18.69 -8.34
C VAL A 86 4.93 18.95 -8.39
N TRP A 87 5.72 18.16 -7.67
CA TRP A 87 7.17 18.30 -7.66
C TRP A 87 7.80 18.09 -9.04
N ALA A 88 7.28 17.16 -9.83
CA ALA A 88 7.73 16.90 -11.19
C ALA A 88 7.22 17.91 -12.23
N GLY A 89 6.32 18.81 -11.84
CA GLY A 89 5.68 19.77 -12.75
C GLY A 89 4.47 19.22 -13.50
N ASP A 90 3.98 18.02 -13.12
CA ASP A 90 2.74 17.46 -13.65
C ASP A 90 1.55 18.14 -12.96
N LEU A 91 1.06 19.18 -13.57
CA LEU A 91 -0.13 19.91 -13.13
C LEU A 91 -1.42 19.41 -13.80
N LEU A 92 -1.33 18.40 -14.66
CA LEU A 92 -2.51 17.87 -15.37
C LEU A 92 -3.36 17.01 -14.42
N PRO A 93 -4.68 17.20 -14.41
CA PRO A 93 -5.58 16.54 -13.44
C PRO A 93 -5.67 15.03 -13.60
N SER A 94 -5.25 14.46 -14.73
CA SER A 94 -5.69 13.14 -15.15
C SER A 94 -5.06 11.97 -14.41
N SER A 95 -3.77 12.04 -14.04
CA SER A 95 -3.08 10.92 -13.39
C SER A 95 -2.76 11.18 -11.92
N SER A 96 -2.23 12.36 -11.61
CA SER A 96 -1.71 12.66 -10.28
C SER A 96 -2.81 13.06 -9.27
N TRP A 97 -3.82 13.82 -9.70
CA TRP A 97 -4.85 14.37 -8.82
C TRP A 97 -6.09 13.50 -8.68
N MET A 98 -6.41 12.68 -9.69
CA MET A 98 -7.62 11.86 -9.68
C MET A 98 -7.68 10.89 -8.49
N PRO A 99 -6.61 10.20 -8.06
CA PRO A 99 -6.63 9.39 -6.86
C PRO A 99 -7.01 10.18 -5.61
N LEU A 100 -6.42 11.36 -5.43
CA LEU A 100 -6.70 12.21 -4.27
C LEU A 100 -8.12 12.78 -4.32
N ALA A 101 -8.57 13.27 -5.47
CA ALA A 101 -9.93 13.78 -5.66
C ALA A 101 -10.99 12.71 -5.35
N THR A 102 -10.76 11.47 -5.80
CA THR A 102 -11.63 10.33 -5.46
C THR A 102 -11.75 10.13 -3.95
N LEU A 103 -10.64 10.20 -3.23
CA LEU A 103 -10.66 10.04 -1.79
C LEU A 103 -11.33 11.19 -1.06
N LEU A 104 -11.27 12.41 -1.60
CA LEU A 104 -12.02 13.54 -1.05
C LEU A 104 -13.53 13.32 -1.18
N VAL A 105 -14.01 12.74 -2.28
CA VAL A 105 -15.42 12.37 -2.46
C VAL A 105 -15.82 11.24 -1.50
N LEU A 106 -14.92 10.29 -1.27
CA LEU A 106 -15.14 9.13 -0.40
C LEU A 106 -14.86 9.44 1.08
N TRP A 107 -14.54 10.68 1.45
CA TRP A 107 -14.07 11.05 2.78
C TRP A 107 -14.95 10.47 3.91
N PRO A 108 -14.41 9.58 4.74
CA PRO A 108 -15.15 9.05 5.88
C PRO A 108 -15.13 10.09 7.02
N ARG A 109 -16.30 10.31 7.64
CA ARG A 109 -16.41 11.27 8.75
C ARG A 109 -15.93 10.72 10.09
N ASP A 110 -15.73 9.42 10.16
CA ASP A 110 -15.53 8.61 11.37
C ASP A 110 -14.13 8.00 11.51
N VAL A 111 -13.20 8.29 10.60
CA VAL A 111 -11.82 7.79 10.70
C VAL A 111 -11.08 8.45 11.85
N ARG A 112 -10.51 7.61 12.71
CA ARG A 112 -9.67 8.07 13.82
C ARG A 112 -8.22 8.25 13.34
N TRP A 113 -7.63 9.39 13.69
CA TRP A 113 -6.24 9.72 13.31
C TRP A 113 -5.23 9.48 14.43
N THR A 114 -5.67 8.99 15.58
CA THR A 114 -4.76 8.65 16.68
C THR A 114 -3.91 7.43 16.30
N VAL A 115 -2.61 7.50 16.60
CA VAL A 115 -1.70 6.36 16.44
C VAL A 115 -2.15 5.24 17.37
N GLU A 116 -2.48 4.09 16.80
CA GLU A 116 -3.04 2.96 17.53
C GLU A 116 -1.97 1.98 18.03
N ARG A 117 -0.80 2.01 17.42
CA ARG A 117 0.28 1.08 17.71
C ARG A 117 1.63 1.63 17.25
N ARG A 118 2.69 0.99 17.71
CA ARG A 118 4.05 1.18 17.17
C ARG A 118 4.67 -0.19 16.99
N SER A 119 4.70 -0.66 15.75
CA SER A 119 5.36 -1.92 15.41
C SER A 119 6.83 -1.66 15.12
N VAL A 120 7.72 -2.26 15.90
CA VAL A 120 9.16 -2.12 15.65
C VAL A 120 9.57 -2.70 14.29
N PRO A 121 9.17 -3.92 13.89
CA PRO A 121 9.47 -4.43 12.56
C PRO A 121 8.88 -3.57 11.44
N GLY A 122 7.62 -3.11 11.60
CA GLY A 122 6.96 -2.23 10.63
C GLY A 122 7.67 -0.88 10.51
N LEU A 123 8.08 -0.25 11.62
CA LEU A 123 8.83 1.01 11.59
C LEU A 123 10.22 0.82 10.96
N ALA A 124 10.90 -0.29 11.22
CA ALA A 124 12.16 -0.61 10.56
C ALA A 124 11.97 -0.76 9.03
N ALA A 125 10.93 -1.47 8.61
CA ALA A 125 10.59 -1.59 7.19
C ALA A 125 10.28 -0.24 6.55
N ALA A 126 9.50 0.61 7.22
CA ALA A 126 9.18 1.96 6.74
C ALA A 126 10.43 2.85 6.64
N ALA A 127 11.35 2.75 7.62
CA ALA A 127 12.62 3.50 7.59
C ALA A 127 13.52 3.05 6.42
N VAL A 128 13.62 1.74 6.18
CA VAL A 128 14.37 1.18 5.04
C VAL A 128 13.76 1.62 3.72
N ALA A 129 12.45 1.47 3.55
CA ALA A 129 11.76 1.91 2.34
C ALA A 129 11.87 3.43 2.15
N GLY A 130 11.79 4.21 3.23
CA GLY A 130 12.00 5.65 3.22
C GLY A 130 13.41 6.05 2.79
N TRP A 131 14.42 5.34 3.27
CA TRP A 131 15.81 5.53 2.82
C TRP A 131 15.96 5.28 1.31
N VAL A 132 15.40 4.20 0.79
CA VAL A 132 15.39 3.91 -0.65
C VAL A 132 14.68 5.03 -1.41
N ALA A 133 13.50 5.45 -0.95
CA ALA A 133 12.73 6.51 -1.58
C ALA A 133 13.53 7.82 -1.67
N VAL A 134 14.19 8.23 -0.58
CA VAL A 134 15.02 9.44 -0.55
C VAL A 134 16.25 9.32 -1.46
N ALA A 135 16.84 8.13 -1.57
CA ALA A 135 17.99 7.90 -2.43
C ALA A 135 17.63 7.93 -3.93
N VAL A 136 16.44 7.49 -4.31
CA VAL A 136 16.05 7.22 -5.70
C VAL A 136 15.13 8.29 -6.28
N ALA A 137 14.08 8.66 -5.57
CA ALA A 137 13.02 9.52 -6.11
C ALA A 137 13.51 10.91 -6.59
N PRO A 138 14.43 11.62 -5.90
CA PRO A 138 14.91 12.91 -6.37
C PRO A 138 15.61 12.82 -7.73
N GLY A 139 16.38 11.75 -7.96
CA GLY A 139 17.05 11.50 -9.24
C GLY A 139 16.03 11.29 -10.36
N LEU A 140 15.03 10.46 -10.14
CA LEU A 140 13.97 10.19 -11.11
C LEU A 140 13.13 11.43 -11.43
N VAL A 141 12.75 12.21 -10.41
CA VAL A 141 12.04 13.48 -10.63
C VAL A 141 12.89 14.47 -11.42
N ARG A 142 14.19 14.54 -11.16
CA ARG A 142 15.08 15.40 -11.92
C ARG A 142 15.20 14.95 -13.38
N LEU A 143 15.30 13.65 -13.65
CA LEU A 143 15.27 13.13 -15.03
C LEU A 143 13.97 13.53 -15.73
N GLN A 144 12.83 13.44 -15.06
CA GLN A 144 11.55 13.90 -15.59
C GLN A 144 11.55 15.39 -15.94
N GLN A 145 12.16 16.23 -15.09
CA GLN A 145 12.21 17.69 -15.28
C GLN A 145 13.18 18.13 -16.38
N MET A 146 14.11 17.27 -16.78
CA MET A 146 15.09 17.59 -17.83
C MET A 146 14.47 17.63 -19.24
N ASP A 147 13.18 17.27 -19.36
CA ASP A 147 12.41 17.32 -20.61
C ASP A 147 13.19 16.74 -21.81
N MET A 148 13.79 15.59 -21.58
CA MET A 148 14.53 14.89 -22.63
C MET A 148 13.56 14.51 -23.74
N PRO A 149 13.97 14.56 -25.02
CA PRO A 149 13.12 14.17 -26.16
C PRO A 149 12.93 12.66 -26.21
N ASP A 150 12.52 12.08 -25.11
CA ASP A 150 12.28 10.67 -24.90
C ASP A 150 10.78 10.46 -24.62
N PRO A 151 10.13 9.47 -25.22
CA PRO A 151 8.76 9.09 -24.89
C PRO A 151 8.49 8.89 -23.40
N HIS A 152 9.51 8.59 -22.61
CA HIS A 152 9.44 8.39 -21.17
C HIS A 152 9.17 9.68 -20.39
N SER A 153 9.84 10.76 -20.74
CA SER A 153 9.63 12.05 -20.09
C SER A 153 8.24 12.60 -20.40
N ALA A 154 7.75 12.40 -21.63
CA ALA A 154 6.42 12.84 -22.06
C ALA A 154 5.26 12.13 -21.32
N ARG A 155 5.51 10.97 -20.70
CA ARG A 155 4.49 10.16 -20.00
C ARG A 155 4.61 10.15 -18.49
N PHE A 156 5.46 10.99 -17.91
CA PHE A 156 5.71 11.04 -16.47
C PHE A 156 6.16 9.70 -15.84
N HIS A 157 6.85 8.84 -16.60
CA HIS A 157 7.28 7.51 -16.14
C HIS A 157 8.29 7.61 -15.00
N PHE A 158 9.29 8.50 -15.11
CA PHE A 158 10.30 8.65 -14.07
C PHE A 158 9.70 9.17 -12.76
N SER A 159 8.87 10.20 -12.83
CA SER A 159 8.19 10.73 -11.64
C SER A 159 7.22 9.72 -11.05
N GLY A 160 6.51 8.96 -11.89
CA GLY A 160 5.62 7.87 -11.46
C GLY A 160 6.36 6.79 -10.68
N THR A 161 7.53 6.36 -11.17
CA THR A 161 8.38 5.38 -10.46
C THR A 161 8.91 5.96 -9.15
N GLY A 162 9.34 7.23 -9.15
CA GLY A 162 9.75 7.94 -7.93
C GLY A 162 8.62 8.01 -6.90
N ALA A 163 7.40 8.32 -7.36
CA ALA A 163 6.21 8.33 -6.51
C ALA A 163 5.91 6.94 -5.91
N ALA A 164 6.12 5.86 -6.68
CA ALA A 164 5.92 4.50 -6.20
C ALA A 164 6.84 4.17 -5.01
N TYR A 165 8.12 4.50 -5.06
CA TYR A 165 9.05 4.28 -3.94
C TYR A 165 8.63 5.06 -2.69
N ILE A 166 8.20 6.32 -2.84
CA ILE A 166 7.72 7.13 -1.71
C ILE A 166 6.39 6.54 -1.18
N ALA A 167 5.48 6.10 -2.05
CA ALA A 167 4.21 5.48 -1.65
C ALA A 167 4.42 4.16 -0.89
N LEU A 168 5.39 3.34 -1.30
CA LEU A 168 5.79 2.13 -0.58
C LEU A 168 6.26 2.46 0.85
N ALA A 169 7.08 3.49 1.02
CA ALA A 169 7.53 3.93 2.34
C ALA A 169 6.38 4.47 3.20
N ALA A 170 5.54 5.33 2.63
CA ALA A 170 4.41 5.93 3.32
C ALA A 170 3.38 4.87 3.76
N THR A 171 3.07 3.91 2.91
CA THR A 171 2.13 2.83 3.23
C THR A 171 2.71 1.83 4.23
N ALA A 172 4.02 1.54 4.18
CA ALA A 172 4.71 0.78 5.22
C ALA A 172 4.62 1.49 6.59
N LEU A 173 4.75 2.81 6.62
CA LEU A 173 4.57 3.60 7.84
C LEU A 173 3.11 3.52 8.35
N VAL A 174 2.12 3.57 7.46
CA VAL A 174 0.71 3.42 7.83
C VAL A 174 0.49 2.08 8.53
N VAL A 175 0.93 0.96 7.95
CA VAL A 175 0.73 -0.36 8.56
C VAL A 175 1.54 -0.54 9.85
N ALA A 176 2.59 0.23 10.08
CA ALA A 176 3.36 0.24 11.31
C ALA A 176 2.67 1.02 12.46
N LEU A 177 1.93 2.08 12.15
CA LEU A 177 1.36 3.01 13.12
C LEU A 177 -0.12 2.76 13.42
N TRP A 178 -0.84 2.12 12.52
CA TRP A 178 -2.27 1.83 12.67
C TRP A 178 -2.58 0.34 12.55
N ARG A 179 -3.72 -0.05 13.10
CA ARG A 179 -4.24 -1.39 12.86
C ARG A 179 -4.84 -1.44 11.46
N VAL A 180 -4.28 -2.32 10.65
CA VAL A 180 -4.69 -2.55 9.26
C VAL A 180 -4.97 -4.05 9.11
N GLY A 181 -6.00 -4.41 8.37
CA GLY A 181 -6.35 -5.80 8.11
C GLY A 181 -5.24 -6.59 7.42
N ALA A 182 -5.21 -7.88 7.63
CA ALA A 182 -4.15 -8.75 7.12
C ALA A 182 -3.96 -8.64 5.60
N THR A 183 -5.06 -8.52 4.85
CA THR A 183 -5.02 -8.37 3.39
C THR A 183 -4.19 -7.16 2.97
N LEU A 184 -4.47 -5.98 3.53
CA LEU A 184 -3.72 -4.76 3.20
C LEU A 184 -2.28 -4.82 3.69
N HIS A 185 -2.06 -5.40 4.87
CA HIS A 185 -0.72 -5.58 5.41
C HIS A 185 0.16 -6.43 4.49
N LEU A 186 -0.36 -7.59 4.05
CA LEU A 186 0.32 -8.46 3.11
C LEU A 186 0.46 -7.83 1.73
N THR A 187 -0.49 -7.00 1.31
CA THR A 187 -0.40 -6.24 0.06
C THR A 187 0.77 -5.27 0.08
N VAL A 188 0.95 -4.50 1.16
CA VAL A 188 2.11 -3.61 1.30
C VAL A 188 3.42 -4.41 1.34
N ALA A 189 3.45 -5.54 2.09
CA ALA A 189 4.60 -6.44 2.10
C ALA A 189 4.96 -6.97 0.71
N ALA A 190 3.98 -7.48 -0.02
CA ALA A 190 4.16 -8.00 -1.37
C ALA A 190 4.62 -6.90 -2.34
N SER A 191 4.10 -5.68 -2.22
CA SER A 191 4.51 -4.55 -3.07
C SER A 191 5.99 -4.20 -2.87
N LEU A 192 6.48 -4.19 -1.62
CA LEU A 192 7.90 -3.98 -1.33
C LEU A 192 8.78 -5.10 -1.92
N VAL A 193 8.37 -6.36 -1.77
CA VAL A 193 9.08 -7.50 -2.35
C VAL A 193 9.09 -7.41 -3.87
N LEU A 194 7.95 -7.15 -4.50
CA LEU A 194 7.84 -7.04 -5.96
C LEU A 194 8.69 -5.90 -6.51
N ALA A 195 8.74 -4.74 -5.83
CA ALA A 195 9.62 -3.65 -6.23
C ALA A 195 11.09 -4.07 -6.18
N GLY A 196 11.52 -4.78 -5.13
CA GLY A 196 12.87 -5.31 -5.03
C GLY A 196 13.18 -6.36 -6.10
N VAL A 197 12.28 -7.32 -6.31
CA VAL A 197 12.46 -8.39 -7.31
C VAL A 197 12.49 -7.83 -8.73
N ALA A 198 11.66 -6.85 -9.07
CA ALA A 198 11.69 -6.19 -10.37
C ALA A 198 13.07 -5.59 -10.65
N ASN A 199 13.63 -4.85 -9.68
CA ASN A 199 14.96 -4.27 -9.84
C ASN A 199 16.09 -5.32 -9.94
N LEU A 200 15.96 -6.47 -9.29
CA LEU A 200 16.91 -7.57 -9.44
C LEU A 200 16.78 -8.26 -10.79
N GLY A 201 15.56 -8.33 -11.33
CA GLY A 201 15.28 -8.95 -12.63
C GLY A 201 15.76 -8.09 -13.81
N TRP A 202 15.73 -6.78 -13.68
CA TRP A 202 16.08 -5.82 -14.73
C TRP A 202 17.12 -4.77 -14.26
N PRO A 203 18.31 -5.20 -13.88
CA PRO A 203 19.30 -4.33 -13.23
C PRO A 203 19.94 -3.28 -14.16
N LEU A 204 19.75 -3.42 -15.47
CA LEU A 204 20.35 -2.54 -16.47
C LEU A 204 19.42 -1.42 -16.94
N GLU A 205 18.16 -1.42 -16.50
CA GLU A 205 17.23 -0.34 -16.83
C GLU A 205 17.58 0.95 -16.11
N GLU A 206 17.35 2.09 -16.77
CA GLU A 206 17.69 3.44 -16.26
C GLU A 206 17.08 3.76 -14.89
N SER A 207 15.90 3.22 -14.60
CA SER A 207 15.21 3.40 -13.31
C SER A 207 15.57 2.35 -12.28
N SER A 208 16.46 1.43 -12.61
CA SER A 208 16.87 0.36 -11.71
C SER A 208 17.67 0.92 -10.54
N VAL A 209 17.43 0.35 -9.36
CA VAL A 209 18.28 0.59 -8.19
C VAL A 209 19.37 -0.49 -8.12
N GLN A 210 20.47 -0.16 -7.43
CA GLN A 210 21.52 -1.14 -7.18
C GLN A 210 20.99 -2.40 -6.49
N ALA A 211 21.57 -3.55 -6.78
CA ALA A 211 21.15 -4.84 -6.24
C ALA A 211 21.07 -4.87 -4.70
N SER A 212 22.01 -4.21 -4.01
CA SER A 212 21.96 -4.06 -2.56
C SER A 212 20.69 -3.33 -2.08
N THR A 213 20.31 -2.26 -2.77
CA THR A 213 19.08 -1.50 -2.50
C THR A 213 17.84 -2.33 -2.81
N ALA A 214 17.84 -3.08 -3.91
CA ALA A 214 16.76 -3.99 -4.25
C ALA A 214 16.56 -5.08 -3.17
N TRP A 215 17.62 -5.70 -2.67
CA TRP A 215 17.55 -6.64 -1.57
C TRP A 215 17.06 -6.01 -0.27
N THR A 216 17.35 -4.75 0.00
CA THR A 216 16.81 -4.07 1.18
C THR A 216 15.30 -3.87 1.09
N LEU A 217 14.73 -3.64 -0.11
CA LEU A 217 13.28 -3.63 -0.32
C LEU A 217 12.64 -5.00 -0.07
N VAL A 218 13.27 -6.07 -0.55
CA VAL A 218 12.82 -7.45 -0.26
C VAL A 218 12.81 -7.70 1.25
N GLY A 219 13.88 -7.31 1.93
CA GLY A 219 14.00 -7.40 3.39
C GLY A 219 12.93 -6.58 4.13
N ALA A 220 12.65 -5.36 3.67
CA ALA A 220 11.59 -4.52 4.22
C ALA A 220 10.20 -5.19 4.08
N GLY A 221 9.92 -5.77 2.91
CA GLY A 221 8.68 -6.53 2.69
C GLY A 221 8.57 -7.75 3.62
N ALA A 222 9.66 -8.49 3.82
CA ALA A 222 9.70 -9.60 4.76
C ALA A 222 9.42 -9.14 6.21
N LEU A 223 9.96 -7.98 6.64
CA LEU A 223 9.67 -7.40 7.96
C LEU A 223 8.19 -7.03 8.11
N VAL A 224 7.57 -6.43 7.08
CA VAL A 224 6.13 -6.13 7.11
C VAL A 224 5.31 -7.41 7.17
N ALA A 225 5.67 -8.45 6.42
CA ALA A 225 4.98 -9.74 6.48
C ALA A 225 5.11 -10.40 7.87
N ALA A 226 6.30 -10.40 8.46
CA ALA A 226 6.54 -10.90 9.80
C ALA A 226 5.72 -10.15 10.86
N ASP A 227 5.60 -8.82 10.70
CA ASP A 227 4.75 -8.01 11.57
C ASP A 227 3.27 -8.39 11.46
N CYS A 228 2.78 -8.66 10.25
CA CYS A 228 1.41 -9.16 10.05
C CYS A 228 1.16 -10.48 10.79
N VAL A 229 2.06 -11.45 10.64
CA VAL A 229 1.97 -12.75 11.31
C VAL A 229 1.97 -12.57 12.83
N TRP A 230 2.86 -11.73 13.34
CA TRP A 230 2.93 -11.41 14.76
C TRP A 230 1.62 -10.82 15.30
N GLN A 231 1.04 -9.87 14.58
CA GLN A 231 -0.26 -9.28 14.94
C GLN A 231 -1.37 -10.33 15.01
N GLN A 232 -1.47 -11.17 14.00
CA GLN A 232 -2.47 -12.24 13.97
C GLN A 232 -2.31 -13.20 15.15
N ALA A 233 -1.08 -13.56 15.50
CA ALA A 233 -0.80 -14.39 16.65
C ALA A 233 -1.23 -13.72 17.98
N GLN A 234 -0.99 -12.41 18.14
CA GLN A 234 -1.42 -11.66 19.32
C GLN A 234 -2.95 -11.58 19.44
N VAL A 235 -3.66 -11.35 18.34
CA VAL A 235 -5.13 -11.36 18.32
C VAL A 235 -5.67 -12.72 18.76
N ARG A 236 -5.14 -13.80 18.20
CA ARG A 236 -5.56 -15.18 18.57
C ARG A 236 -5.31 -15.48 20.05
N ARG A 237 -4.14 -15.11 20.59
CA ARG A 237 -3.81 -15.29 22.01
C ARG A 237 -4.78 -14.57 22.93
N ARG A 238 -5.13 -13.31 22.61
CA ARG A 238 -6.11 -12.53 23.40
C ARG A 238 -7.50 -13.16 23.34
N ALA A 239 -7.93 -13.60 22.17
CA ALA A 239 -9.21 -14.29 22.02
C ALA A 239 -9.29 -15.58 22.87
N SER A 240 -8.23 -16.39 22.88
CA SER A 240 -8.19 -17.60 23.70
C SER A 240 -8.20 -17.29 25.21
N GLN A 241 -7.49 -16.26 25.65
CA GLN A 241 -7.50 -15.83 27.07
C GLN A 241 -8.90 -15.38 27.52
N VAL A 242 -9.62 -14.60 26.67
CA VAL A 242 -10.99 -14.17 26.97
C VAL A 242 -11.92 -15.38 27.06
N ALA A 243 -11.80 -16.33 26.13
CA ALA A 243 -12.62 -17.54 26.14
C ALA A 243 -12.40 -18.37 27.42
N THR A 244 -11.13 -18.56 27.83
CA THR A 244 -10.79 -19.27 29.07
C THR A 244 -11.35 -18.58 30.31
N ALA A 245 -11.23 -17.25 30.40
CA ALA A 245 -11.75 -16.48 31.53
C ALA A 245 -13.28 -16.58 31.63
N ALA A 246 -13.98 -16.53 30.48
CA ALA A 246 -15.45 -16.70 30.46
C ALA A 246 -15.87 -18.08 30.95
N THR A 247 -15.18 -19.16 30.54
CA THR A 247 -15.47 -20.52 30.99
C THR A 247 -15.27 -20.67 32.49
N THR A 248 -14.19 -20.11 33.05
CA THR A 248 -13.92 -20.14 34.48
C THR A 248 -14.97 -19.40 35.30
N ALA A 249 -15.41 -18.23 34.82
CA ALA A 249 -16.46 -17.45 35.49
C ALA A 249 -17.81 -18.19 35.52
N THR A 250 -18.16 -18.90 34.46
CA THR A 250 -19.42 -19.67 34.40
C THR A 250 -19.38 -20.89 35.38
N SER A 251 -18.24 -21.56 35.48
CA SER A 251 -18.10 -22.72 36.38
C SER A 251 -18.19 -22.31 37.86
N SER A 252 -17.64 -21.16 38.25
CA SER A 252 -17.72 -20.66 39.63
C SER A 252 -19.14 -20.25 40.06
N THR A 253 -19.94 -19.75 39.15
CA THR A 253 -21.32 -19.35 39.42
C THR A 253 -22.24 -20.58 39.65
N THR A 254 -21.99 -21.68 38.96
CA THR A 254 -22.77 -22.93 39.12
C THR A 254 -22.54 -23.59 40.44
N THR A 255 -21.35 -23.49 41.01
CA THR A 255 -21.00 -24.12 42.30
C THR A 255 -21.69 -23.46 43.53
N ILE A 256 -22.02 -22.17 43.44
CA ILE A 256 -22.68 -21.43 44.53
C ILE A 256 -24.19 -21.76 44.59
N ALA A 257 -24.81 -22.09 43.46
CA ALA A 257 -26.27 -22.37 43.41
C ALA A 257 -26.67 -23.73 44.01
N THR A 258 -25.72 -24.64 44.27
CA THR A 258 -26.00 -26.02 44.81
C THR A 258 -25.83 -26.14 46.35
N THR A 259 -25.50 -25.06 47.06
CA THR A 259 -25.27 -25.10 48.53
C THR A 259 -26.34 -24.38 49.35
N ALA A 260 -27.57 -24.18 48.87
CA ALA A 260 -28.69 -23.73 49.71
C ALA A 260 -29.41 -24.93 50.29
N PRO A 261 -29.60 -25.00 51.66
CA PRO A 261 -30.29 -26.09 52.34
C PRO A 261 -31.79 -26.12 52.07
#